data_189e27495dfdbc63abaab25ee594e14c
#
_entry.id   189e27495dfdbc63abaab25ee594e14c
#
_cell.length_a   1.000
_cell.length_b   1.000
_cell.length_c   1.000
_cell.angle_alpha   90.00
_cell.angle_beta   90.00
_cell.angle_gamma   90.00
#
_symmetry.space_group_name_H-M   'P 1'
#
loop_
_entity.id
_entity.type
_entity.pdbx_description
1 polymer ?
#
loop_
_entity_poly.entity_id
_entity_poly.type
_entity_poly.pdbx_seq_one_letter_code
_entity_poly.pdbx_strand_id
1 'polypeptide(L)'
;MRELAIIEAPSVLGLRPSGVEDLPAALFAAGLLDIPGAVRAGRVEPPAYDPKRDPDTGVLNSTGIAEYSVRLADAVGEVLDSGRFPVVLGGDCSILLGNLLALKRRGRHGLLFLDGHTDFYQPEAEPVGEAASMELALATGRGPRLLADLAGRGPLVRDEDVAVLGYRDAAESAQFGMQPLPPELYAMDLDGVRAVGAGTAARQAVERLTRVPGGYWVHLDVDVLDDAIMPAVDYRQPGGLTWLELEDVLSTALADERAVGLDVTIFNPRLDPDGSIAAGLTECLRHGLSARADDQEDDPQPPGFSACRAPSVRPRRSPCWTAGPAR
;
A
#
# COMPACT_ATOMS: atom_id res chain seq x y z
N MET A 1 18.12 1.69 6.38
CA MET A 1 16.69 1.23 6.35
C MET A 1 15.79 2.40 6.67
N ARG A 2 14.72 2.64 5.90
CA ARG A 2 13.68 3.61 6.32
C ARG A 2 12.89 2.98 7.48
N GLU A 3 12.62 3.74 8.54
CA GLU A 3 11.80 3.33 9.66
C GLU A 3 10.37 3.00 9.18
N LEU A 4 9.79 1.88 9.63
CA LEU A 4 8.43 1.49 9.29
C LEU A 4 7.45 2.21 10.22
N ALA A 5 6.59 3.04 9.68
CA ALA A 5 5.60 3.80 10.44
C ALA A 5 4.21 3.17 10.29
N ILE A 6 3.74 2.48 11.32
CA ILE A 6 2.49 1.73 11.30
C ILE A 6 1.33 2.65 11.72
N ILE A 7 0.39 2.86 10.78
CA ILE A 7 -0.84 3.62 10.97
C ILE A 7 -2.00 2.63 11.14
N GLU A 8 -2.79 2.78 12.18
CA GLU A 8 -4.03 2.04 12.35
C GLU A 8 -5.18 2.77 11.63
N ALA A 9 -5.84 2.08 10.72
CA ALA A 9 -6.97 2.59 9.94
C ALA A 9 -8.19 1.64 10.03
N PRO A 10 -8.80 1.44 11.21
CA PRO A 10 -9.79 0.42 11.50
C PRO A 10 -11.18 0.77 10.93
N SER A 11 -11.24 1.04 9.64
CA SER A 11 -12.49 1.32 8.94
C SER A 11 -13.30 0.04 8.70
N VAL A 12 -14.60 0.18 8.72
CA VAL A 12 -15.57 -0.81 8.24
C VAL A 12 -16.62 -0.11 7.38
N LEU A 13 -16.29 1.10 6.91
CA LEU A 13 -17.24 1.96 6.19
C LEU A 13 -17.59 1.41 4.81
N GLY A 14 -16.64 0.73 4.17
CA GLY A 14 -16.78 0.14 2.84
C GLY A 14 -17.41 -1.26 2.85
N LEU A 15 -17.62 -1.84 4.02
CA LEU A 15 -18.25 -3.14 4.22
C LEU A 15 -19.47 -3.05 5.16
N ARG A 16 -20.03 -4.21 5.51
CA ARG A 16 -20.87 -4.36 6.69
C ARG A 16 -20.00 -4.66 7.91
N PRO A 17 -20.38 -4.19 9.12
CA PRO A 17 -19.63 -4.47 10.33
C PRO A 17 -19.51 -5.96 10.61
N SER A 18 -18.31 -6.50 10.53
CA SER A 18 -18.03 -7.94 10.66
C SER A 18 -16.92 -8.27 11.65
N GLY A 19 -15.92 -7.41 11.76
CA GLY A 19 -14.77 -7.61 12.64
C GLY A 19 -13.42 -7.22 12.00
N VAL A 20 -13.41 -6.81 10.72
CA VAL A 20 -12.18 -6.39 10.04
C VAL A 20 -11.52 -5.18 10.69
N GLU A 21 -12.29 -4.36 11.41
CA GLU A 21 -11.80 -3.22 12.19
C GLU A 21 -10.86 -3.62 13.33
N ASP A 22 -10.87 -4.89 13.74
CA ASP A 22 -10.01 -5.44 14.79
C ASP A 22 -8.63 -5.89 14.26
N LEU A 23 -8.40 -5.89 12.93
CA LEU A 23 -7.16 -6.32 12.27
C LEU A 23 -5.89 -5.69 12.89
N PRO A 24 -5.80 -4.36 13.11
CA PRO A 24 -4.59 -3.77 13.67
C PRO A 24 -4.23 -4.33 15.04
N ALA A 25 -5.23 -4.49 15.91
CA ALA A 25 -5.02 -5.01 17.26
C ALA A 25 -4.55 -6.47 17.23
N ALA A 26 -5.08 -7.29 16.32
CA ALA A 26 -4.70 -8.70 16.19
C ALA A 26 -3.26 -8.85 15.69
N LEU A 27 -2.84 -8.08 14.67
CA LEU A 27 -1.47 -8.12 14.17
C LEU A 27 -0.46 -7.59 15.20
N PHE A 28 -0.82 -6.58 15.99
CA PHE A 28 0.03 -6.15 17.12
C PHE A 28 0.17 -7.24 18.18
N ALA A 29 -0.91 -7.94 18.52
CA ALA A 29 -0.87 -9.06 19.45
C ALA A 29 -0.02 -10.22 18.90
N ALA A 30 0.01 -10.41 17.57
CA ALA A 30 0.84 -11.39 16.88
C ALA A 30 2.32 -10.96 16.71
N GLY A 31 2.73 -9.79 17.23
CA GLY A 31 4.13 -9.35 17.24
C GLY A 31 4.56 -8.55 16.00
N LEU A 32 3.65 -7.89 15.29
CA LEU A 32 4.03 -7.07 14.13
C LEU A 32 5.02 -5.94 14.49
N LEU A 33 4.96 -5.42 15.72
CA LEU A 33 5.89 -4.39 16.20
C LEU A 33 7.28 -4.93 16.53
N ASP A 34 7.48 -6.25 16.53
CA ASP A 34 8.80 -6.87 16.75
C ASP A 34 9.65 -6.83 15.46
N ILE A 35 9.08 -6.38 14.33
CA ILE A 35 9.85 -6.13 13.10
C ILE A 35 10.83 -4.99 13.36
N PRO A 36 12.14 -5.16 13.06
CA PRO A 36 13.14 -4.12 13.27
C PRO A 36 12.77 -2.80 12.58
N GLY A 37 12.79 -1.70 13.32
CA GLY A 37 12.43 -0.38 12.82
C GLY A 37 10.92 -0.10 12.71
N ALA A 38 10.06 -1.01 13.15
CA ALA A 38 8.62 -0.78 13.19
C ALA A 38 8.23 0.09 14.41
N VAL A 39 7.50 1.17 14.16
CA VAL A 39 6.97 2.05 15.20
C VAL A 39 5.50 2.37 14.92
N ARG A 40 4.72 2.55 15.98
CA ARG A 40 3.35 3.07 15.84
C ARG A 40 3.39 4.55 15.43
N ALA A 41 2.67 4.89 14.36
CA ALA A 41 2.58 6.25 13.84
C ALA A 41 1.23 6.92 14.08
N GLY A 42 0.32 6.24 14.74
CA GLY A 42 -0.98 6.79 15.11
C GLY A 42 -2.15 5.92 14.66
N ARG A 43 -3.36 6.42 14.94
CA ARG A 43 -4.62 5.78 14.59
C ARG A 43 -5.59 6.83 14.04
N VAL A 44 -6.23 6.52 12.93
CA VAL A 44 -7.26 7.38 12.32
C VAL A 44 -8.62 6.75 12.60
N GLU A 45 -9.41 7.36 13.47
CA GLU A 45 -10.71 6.84 13.84
C GLU A 45 -11.73 7.08 12.73
N PRO A 46 -12.49 6.05 12.28
CA PRO A 46 -13.57 6.22 11.32
C PRO A 46 -14.75 6.99 11.95
N PRO A 47 -15.58 7.67 11.16
CA PRO A 47 -16.86 8.17 11.63
C PRO A 47 -17.82 7.02 11.96
N ALA A 48 -18.97 7.36 12.57
CA ALA A 48 -19.99 6.38 12.87
C ALA A 48 -20.51 5.71 11.59
N TYR A 49 -20.68 4.40 11.65
CA TYR A 49 -21.24 3.61 10.55
C TYR A 49 -22.74 3.87 10.37
N ASP A 50 -23.19 4.10 9.12
CA ASP A 50 -24.61 4.14 8.75
C ASP A 50 -24.92 2.91 7.87
N PRO A 51 -25.85 2.03 8.29
CA PRO A 51 -26.22 0.85 7.51
C PRO A 51 -27.08 1.15 6.27
N LYS A 52 -27.39 2.42 6.03
CA LYS A 52 -28.21 2.84 4.90
C LYS A 52 -27.34 3.12 3.67
N ARG A 53 -27.73 2.49 2.57
CA ARG A 53 -27.18 2.84 1.26
C ARG A 53 -27.58 4.26 0.90
N ASP A 54 -26.61 5.07 0.56
CA ASP A 54 -26.83 6.46 0.13
C ASP A 54 -27.59 6.46 -1.21
N PRO A 55 -28.77 7.11 -1.29
CA PRO A 55 -29.59 7.09 -2.50
C PRO A 55 -28.99 7.84 -3.68
N ASP A 56 -28.11 8.80 -3.43
CA ASP A 56 -27.50 9.63 -4.49
C ASP A 56 -26.27 8.96 -5.10
N THR A 57 -25.50 8.24 -4.28
CA THR A 57 -24.26 7.57 -4.72
C THR A 57 -24.43 6.08 -4.96
N GLY A 58 -25.46 5.47 -4.38
CA GLY A 58 -25.62 4.02 -4.37
C GLY A 58 -24.58 3.27 -3.53
N VAL A 59 -23.81 3.96 -2.67
CA VAL A 59 -22.72 3.38 -1.87
C VAL A 59 -23.04 3.55 -0.38
N LEU A 60 -22.68 2.55 0.44
CA LEU A 60 -22.73 2.66 1.90
C LEU A 60 -21.73 3.69 2.39
N ASN A 61 -22.11 4.47 3.39
CA ASN A 61 -21.22 5.41 4.08
C ASN A 61 -20.41 6.35 3.15
N SER A 62 -20.87 6.63 1.95
CA SER A 62 -20.09 7.36 0.92
C SER A 62 -19.49 8.67 1.44
N THR A 63 -20.25 9.48 2.18
CA THR A 63 -19.76 10.71 2.83
C THR A 63 -18.71 10.40 3.91
N GLY A 64 -18.97 9.39 4.74
CA GLY A 64 -18.03 8.96 5.78
C GLY A 64 -16.71 8.46 5.20
N ILE A 65 -16.74 7.69 4.11
CA ILE A 65 -15.55 7.24 3.38
C ILE A 65 -14.78 8.44 2.82
N ALA A 66 -15.45 9.39 2.18
CA ALA A 66 -14.80 10.57 1.63
C ALA A 66 -14.09 11.40 2.72
N GLU A 67 -14.75 11.67 3.84
CA GLU A 67 -14.17 12.41 4.97
C GLU A 67 -13.03 11.64 5.65
N TYR A 68 -13.21 10.34 5.82
CA TYR A 68 -12.21 9.46 6.40
C TYR A 68 -10.95 9.39 5.54
N SER A 69 -11.11 9.22 4.23
CA SER A 69 -10.01 9.18 3.27
C SER A 69 -9.16 10.43 3.28
N VAL A 70 -9.75 11.62 3.47
CA VAL A 70 -9.00 12.88 3.60
C VAL A 70 -8.13 12.86 4.86
N ARG A 71 -8.68 12.44 6.02
CA ARG A 71 -7.93 12.36 7.28
C ARG A 71 -6.84 11.30 7.23
N LEU A 72 -7.12 10.14 6.62
CA LEU A 72 -6.12 9.11 6.42
C LEU A 72 -5.00 9.60 5.49
N ALA A 73 -5.35 10.31 4.41
CA ALA A 73 -4.37 10.91 3.51
C ALA A 73 -3.46 11.93 4.22
N ASP A 74 -3.98 12.67 5.20
CA ASP A 74 -3.18 13.60 6.01
C ASP A 74 -2.17 12.80 6.87
N ALA A 75 -2.62 11.75 7.57
CA ALA A 75 -1.75 10.91 8.41
C ALA A 75 -0.67 10.17 7.60
N VAL A 76 -1.04 9.55 6.47
CA VAL A 76 -0.08 8.91 5.55
C VAL A 76 0.91 9.94 5.02
N GLY A 77 0.40 11.13 4.69
CA GLY A 77 1.20 12.25 4.23
C GLY A 77 2.28 12.67 5.22
N GLU A 78 1.96 12.81 6.49
CA GLU A 78 2.91 13.14 7.56
C GLU A 78 4.02 12.09 7.69
N VAL A 79 3.68 10.80 7.56
CA VAL A 79 4.66 9.72 7.56
C VAL A 79 5.61 9.84 6.36
N LEU A 80 5.07 10.02 5.14
CA LEU A 80 5.87 10.19 3.92
C LEU A 80 6.79 11.41 4.01
N ASP A 81 6.31 12.54 4.51
CA ASP A 81 7.08 13.78 4.67
C ASP A 81 8.21 13.64 5.71
N SER A 82 8.05 12.73 6.67
CA SER A 82 9.11 12.38 7.63
C SER A 82 10.18 11.44 7.06
N GLY A 83 10.03 11.00 5.79
CA GLY A 83 10.95 10.06 5.13
C GLY A 83 10.79 8.61 5.58
N ARG A 84 9.77 8.28 6.38
CA ARG A 84 9.46 6.91 6.83
C ARG A 84 8.61 6.17 5.80
N PHE A 85 8.55 4.86 5.96
CA PHE A 85 7.72 3.99 5.11
C PHE A 85 6.39 3.70 5.82
N PRO A 86 5.25 4.17 5.29
CA PRO A 86 3.95 3.92 5.89
C PRO A 86 3.52 2.45 5.65
N VAL A 87 3.10 1.80 6.74
CA VAL A 87 2.36 0.54 6.73
C VAL A 87 1.00 0.82 7.35
N VAL A 88 -0.06 0.79 6.54
CA VAL A 88 -1.41 1.09 6.99
C VAL A 88 -2.15 -0.22 7.27
N LEU A 89 -2.52 -0.42 8.52
CA LEU A 89 -3.30 -1.59 8.92
C LEU A 89 -4.77 -1.22 8.91
N GLY A 90 -5.49 -1.81 7.99
CA GLY A 90 -6.86 -1.46 7.74
C GLY A 90 -7.87 -2.26 8.52
N GLY A 91 -8.99 -2.09 8.11
CA GLY A 91 -10.23 -2.79 8.15
C GLY A 91 -10.60 -3.18 6.74
N ASP A 92 -11.50 -2.43 6.11
CA ASP A 92 -11.96 -2.68 4.74
C ASP A 92 -11.10 -1.98 3.67
N CYS A 93 -11.21 -2.44 2.42
CA CYS A 93 -10.40 -1.97 1.30
C CYS A 93 -10.65 -0.51 0.90
N SER A 94 -11.74 0.12 1.32
CA SER A 94 -12.00 1.53 1.02
C SER A 94 -10.92 2.49 1.56
N ILE A 95 -10.08 2.04 2.52
CA ILE A 95 -8.93 2.82 3.01
C ILE A 95 -7.89 3.11 1.92
N LEU A 96 -7.83 2.29 0.86
CA LEU A 96 -6.97 2.51 -0.30
C LEU A 96 -7.16 3.91 -0.89
N LEU A 97 -8.40 4.42 -0.89
CA LEU A 97 -8.70 5.77 -1.41
C LEU A 97 -7.94 6.87 -0.64
N GLY A 98 -7.82 6.73 0.67
CA GLY A 98 -7.05 7.65 1.51
C GLY A 98 -5.55 7.55 1.25
N ASN A 99 -5.02 6.34 1.13
CA ASN A 99 -3.61 6.08 0.84
C ASN A 99 -3.21 6.67 -0.51
N LEU A 100 -4.01 6.41 -1.55
CA LEU A 100 -3.77 6.95 -2.90
C LEU A 100 -3.98 8.47 -2.96
N LEU A 101 -4.89 9.05 -2.18
CA LEU A 101 -5.04 10.50 -2.10
C LEU A 101 -3.79 11.17 -1.52
N ALA A 102 -3.14 10.56 -0.51
CA ALA A 102 -1.87 11.04 0.03
C ALA A 102 -0.79 11.09 -1.04
N LEU A 103 -0.71 10.05 -1.87
CA LEU A 103 0.23 9.97 -2.99
C LEU A 103 -0.13 10.95 -4.10
N LYS A 104 -1.41 11.05 -4.46
CA LYS A 104 -1.89 11.96 -5.50
C LYS A 104 -1.57 13.43 -5.22
N ARG A 105 -1.57 13.82 -3.95
CA ARG A 105 -1.15 15.15 -3.51
C ARG A 105 0.34 15.44 -3.77
N ARG A 106 1.16 14.38 -3.93
CA ARG A 106 2.61 14.42 -4.15
C ARG A 106 3.01 14.19 -5.61
N GLY A 107 2.09 13.74 -6.44
CA GLY A 107 2.35 13.52 -7.86
C GLY A 107 1.76 12.24 -8.42
N ARG A 108 2.35 11.73 -9.50
CA ARG A 108 1.93 10.51 -10.18
C ARG A 108 2.61 9.31 -9.52
N HIS A 109 1.80 8.37 -9.03
CA HIS A 109 2.25 7.11 -8.41
C HIS A 109 1.50 5.94 -9.06
N GLY A 110 2.08 4.75 -8.95
CA GLY A 110 1.48 3.50 -9.35
C GLY A 110 0.83 2.75 -8.19
N LEU A 111 0.15 1.67 -8.52
CA LEU A 111 -0.51 0.77 -7.57
C LEU A 111 -0.22 -0.68 -7.96
N LEU A 112 0.36 -1.43 -7.03
CA LEU A 112 0.32 -2.89 -7.05
C LEU A 112 -0.88 -3.33 -6.19
N PHE A 113 -1.84 -4.01 -6.82
CA PHE A 113 -3.09 -4.43 -6.21
C PHE A 113 -3.07 -5.96 -6.11
N LEU A 114 -2.96 -6.48 -4.89
CA LEU A 114 -2.93 -7.90 -4.56
C LEU A 114 -4.25 -8.26 -3.90
N ASP A 115 -5.08 -9.03 -4.60
CA ASP A 115 -6.46 -9.26 -4.21
C ASP A 115 -7.01 -10.52 -4.88
N GLY A 116 -7.91 -11.22 -4.23
CA GLY A 116 -8.66 -12.32 -4.81
C GLY A 116 -9.78 -11.87 -5.76
N HIS A 117 -10.13 -10.58 -5.69
CA HIS A 117 -11.14 -9.92 -6.51
C HIS A 117 -10.50 -8.82 -7.38
N THR A 118 -11.26 -8.30 -8.31
CA THR A 118 -10.81 -7.15 -9.11
C THR A 118 -11.36 -5.83 -8.57
N ASP A 119 -12.38 -5.88 -7.71
CA ASP A 119 -13.06 -4.77 -7.04
C ASP A 119 -13.37 -3.59 -7.96
N PHE A 120 -13.93 -3.98 -9.12
CA PHE A 120 -14.18 -3.05 -10.22
C PHE A 120 -15.68 -2.85 -10.49
N TYR A 121 -16.53 -3.10 -9.47
CA TYR A 121 -17.97 -2.90 -9.59
C TYR A 121 -18.32 -1.41 -9.75
N GLN A 122 -19.36 -1.16 -10.52
CA GLN A 122 -20.13 0.08 -10.48
C GLN A 122 -21.28 -0.08 -9.47
N PRO A 123 -21.77 1.01 -8.83
CA PRO A 123 -22.79 0.92 -7.80
C PRO A 123 -24.08 0.22 -8.24
N GLU A 124 -24.41 0.25 -9.54
CA GLU A 124 -25.63 -0.37 -10.08
C GLU A 124 -25.54 -1.90 -10.13
N ALA A 125 -24.34 -2.45 -10.22
CA ALA A 125 -24.10 -3.90 -10.27
C ALA A 125 -23.75 -4.48 -8.88
N GLU A 126 -23.37 -3.64 -7.94
CA GLU A 126 -23.09 -4.06 -6.58
C GLU A 126 -24.37 -4.06 -5.75
N PRO A 127 -24.84 -5.25 -5.26
CA PRO A 127 -26.18 -5.37 -4.70
C PRO A 127 -26.36 -4.70 -3.34
N VAL A 128 -25.26 -4.55 -2.58
CA VAL A 128 -25.28 -4.05 -1.19
C VAL A 128 -24.90 -2.58 -1.10
N GLY A 129 -24.03 -2.09 -1.99
CA GLY A 129 -23.44 -0.75 -1.97
C GLY A 129 -22.12 -0.72 -1.21
N GLU A 130 -21.43 -1.84 -1.11
CA GLU A 130 -20.13 -1.95 -0.44
C GLU A 130 -19.00 -1.34 -1.30
N ALA A 131 -18.35 -0.31 -0.76
CA ALA A 131 -17.24 0.36 -1.47
C ALA A 131 -16.00 -0.53 -1.58
N ALA A 132 -15.89 -1.55 -0.72
CA ALA A 132 -14.79 -2.51 -0.73
C ALA A 132 -14.78 -3.40 -1.98
N SER A 133 -15.89 -3.53 -2.71
CA SER A 133 -15.93 -4.18 -4.01
C SER A 133 -15.85 -3.22 -5.20
N MET A 134 -15.60 -1.94 -4.92
CA MET A 134 -15.56 -0.86 -5.93
C MET A 134 -14.26 -0.04 -5.87
N GLU A 135 -13.39 -0.28 -4.89
CA GLU A 135 -12.31 0.68 -4.60
C GLU A 135 -11.32 0.84 -5.75
N LEU A 136 -11.02 -0.20 -6.52
CA LEU A 136 -10.16 -0.05 -7.70
C LEU A 136 -10.83 0.76 -8.80
N ALA A 137 -12.15 0.57 -9.01
CA ALA A 137 -12.92 1.42 -9.93
C ALA A 137 -12.93 2.87 -9.47
N LEU A 138 -13.20 3.11 -8.19
CA LEU A 138 -13.19 4.45 -7.57
C LEU A 138 -11.82 5.11 -7.66
N ALA A 139 -10.76 4.38 -7.32
CA ALA A 139 -9.37 4.85 -7.38
C ALA A 139 -8.97 5.28 -8.81
N THR A 140 -9.46 4.56 -9.83
CA THR A 140 -9.22 4.87 -11.24
C THR A 140 -10.21 5.87 -11.84
N GLY A 141 -11.08 6.48 -11.01
CA GLY A 141 -11.97 7.58 -11.40
C GLY A 141 -13.35 7.17 -11.90
N ARG A 142 -13.78 5.92 -11.62
CA ARG A 142 -15.08 5.39 -12.02
C ARG A 142 -16.01 5.26 -10.81
N GLY A 143 -17.27 5.68 -10.95
CA GLY A 143 -18.26 5.65 -9.89
C GLY A 143 -18.72 7.03 -9.44
N PRO A 144 -19.36 7.15 -8.27
CA PRO A 144 -19.87 8.41 -7.76
C PRO A 144 -18.76 9.44 -7.58
N ARG A 145 -19.00 10.65 -8.07
CA ARG A 145 -18.02 11.74 -8.07
C ARG A 145 -17.47 12.04 -6.67
N LEU A 146 -18.28 11.88 -5.64
CA LEU A 146 -17.88 12.08 -4.25
C LEU A 146 -16.65 11.22 -3.87
N LEU A 147 -16.55 10.00 -4.40
CA LEU A 147 -15.47 9.05 -4.14
C LEU A 147 -14.45 8.99 -5.29
N ALA A 148 -14.92 8.95 -6.54
CA ALA A 148 -14.07 8.86 -7.72
C ALA A 148 -13.27 10.14 -8.03
N ASP A 149 -13.78 11.32 -7.62
CA ASP A 149 -13.08 12.62 -7.71
C ASP A 149 -12.78 13.18 -6.31
N LEU A 150 -12.25 12.31 -5.44
CA LEU A 150 -12.01 12.58 -4.03
C LEU A 150 -11.15 13.85 -3.85
N ALA A 151 -11.69 14.82 -3.10
CA ALA A 151 -11.08 16.14 -2.91
C ALA A 151 -10.77 16.90 -4.22
N GLY A 152 -11.48 16.62 -5.32
CA GLY A 152 -11.25 17.22 -6.63
C GLY A 152 -9.93 16.79 -7.29
N ARG A 153 -9.46 15.56 -6.99
CA ARG A 153 -8.16 15.05 -7.45
C ARG A 153 -8.25 13.75 -8.24
N GLY A 154 -9.45 13.31 -8.59
CA GLY A 154 -9.64 12.10 -9.37
C GLY A 154 -9.11 12.18 -10.81
N PRO A 155 -8.75 11.04 -11.43
CA PRO A 155 -8.52 9.76 -10.78
C PRO A 155 -7.32 9.81 -9.84
N LEU A 156 -7.33 9.00 -8.77
CA LEU A 156 -6.23 8.93 -7.81
C LEU A 156 -5.01 8.22 -8.40
N VAL A 157 -5.27 7.17 -9.18
CA VAL A 157 -4.28 6.45 -9.98
C VAL A 157 -4.78 6.31 -11.42
N ARG A 158 -3.87 6.25 -12.40
CA ARG A 158 -4.22 6.03 -13.81
C ARG A 158 -4.29 4.54 -14.11
N ASP A 159 -5.11 4.15 -15.07
CA ASP A 159 -5.24 2.75 -15.49
C ASP A 159 -3.88 2.13 -15.87
N GLU A 160 -3.07 2.85 -16.65
CA GLU A 160 -1.74 2.38 -17.07
C GLU A 160 -0.70 2.25 -15.94
N ASP A 161 -1.00 2.83 -14.77
CA ASP A 161 -0.15 2.81 -13.58
C ASP A 161 -0.60 1.77 -12.54
N VAL A 162 -1.53 0.89 -12.89
CA VAL A 162 -2.04 -0.19 -12.02
C VAL A 162 -1.57 -1.55 -12.51
N ALA A 163 -1.17 -2.38 -11.56
CA ALA A 163 -0.93 -3.81 -11.76
C ALA A 163 -1.75 -4.62 -10.75
N VAL A 164 -2.66 -5.47 -11.22
CA VAL A 164 -3.50 -6.37 -10.42
C VAL A 164 -2.98 -7.78 -10.53
N LEU A 165 -2.77 -8.46 -9.41
CA LEU A 165 -2.30 -9.84 -9.37
C LEU A 165 -3.16 -10.69 -8.43
N GLY A 166 -3.51 -11.90 -8.87
CA GLY A 166 -4.05 -12.95 -8.02
C GLY A 166 -5.56 -13.10 -8.01
N TYR A 167 -6.27 -12.20 -8.68
CA TYR A 167 -7.74 -12.25 -8.72
C TYR A 167 -8.27 -13.52 -9.40
N ARG A 168 -9.46 -13.95 -8.99
CA ARG A 168 -10.13 -15.15 -9.49
C ARG A 168 -11.67 -15.03 -9.54
N ASP A 169 -12.16 -13.80 -9.51
CA ASP A 169 -13.58 -13.43 -9.44
C ASP A 169 -14.30 -13.35 -10.82
N ALA A 170 -13.64 -13.67 -11.92
CA ALA A 170 -14.16 -13.46 -13.28
C ALA A 170 -15.57 -14.05 -13.52
N ALA A 171 -15.88 -15.23 -12.95
CA ALA A 171 -17.18 -15.86 -13.10
C ALA A 171 -18.26 -15.11 -12.30
N GLU A 172 -17.96 -14.69 -11.11
CA GLU A 172 -18.84 -13.90 -10.22
C GLU A 172 -19.10 -12.52 -10.80
N SER A 173 -18.04 -11.84 -11.20
CA SER A 173 -18.09 -10.53 -11.85
C SER A 173 -18.98 -10.52 -13.10
N ALA A 174 -18.85 -11.56 -13.93
CA ALA A 174 -19.72 -11.72 -15.10
C ALA A 174 -21.18 -11.97 -14.71
N GLN A 175 -21.44 -12.75 -13.65
CA GLN A 175 -22.79 -13.05 -13.16
C GLN A 175 -23.51 -11.79 -12.66
N PHE A 176 -22.83 -10.91 -11.94
CA PHE A 176 -23.39 -9.68 -11.39
C PHE A 176 -23.30 -8.47 -12.32
N GLY A 177 -22.68 -8.63 -13.50
CA GLY A 177 -22.57 -7.56 -14.50
C GLY A 177 -21.61 -6.45 -14.11
N MET A 178 -20.51 -6.81 -13.44
CA MET A 178 -19.41 -5.88 -13.19
C MET A 178 -18.87 -5.29 -14.49
N GLN A 179 -18.52 -4.00 -14.48
CA GLN A 179 -17.90 -3.36 -15.64
C GLN A 179 -16.52 -3.99 -15.97
N PRO A 180 -16.13 -4.03 -17.25
CA PRO A 180 -14.86 -4.64 -17.65
C PRO A 180 -13.68 -3.81 -17.18
N LEU A 181 -12.57 -4.49 -16.85
CA LEU A 181 -11.29 -3.84 -16.62
C LEU A 181 -10.82 -3.11 -17.89
N PRO A 182 -10.26 -1.89 -17.78
CA PRO A 182 -9.69 -1.18 -18.92
C PRO A 182 -8.45 -1.91 -19.46
N PRO A 183 -8.24 -1.93 -20.78
CA PRO A 183 -7.13 -2.66 -21.40
C PRO A 183 -5.74 -2.10 -21.08
N GLU A 184 -5.66 -0.86 -20.60
CA GLU A 184 -4.42 -0.19 -20.16
C GLU A 184 -3.91 -0.74 -18.83
N LEU A 185 -4.82 -1.24 -18.00
CA LEU A 185 -4.52 -1.82 -16.71
C LEU A 185 -3.81 -3.18 -16.92
N TYR A 186 -2.70 -3.39 -16.22
CA TYR A 186 -2.05 -4.69 -16.24
C TYR A 186 -2.73 -5.62 -15.24
N ALA A 187 -3.35 -6.68 -15.71
CA ALA A 187 -4.03 -7.64 -14.85
C ALA A 187 -3.55 -9.06 -15.15
N MET A 188 -3.22 -9.81 -14.10
CA MET A 188 -2.87 -11.21 -14.16
C MET A 188 -3.68 -11.96 -13.10
N ASP A 189 -4.58 -12.80 -13.55
CA ASP A 189 -5.37 -13.66 -12.68
C ASP A 189 -4.51 -14.72 -11.99
N LEU A 190 -5.09 -15.46 -11.07
CA LEU A 190 -4.39 -16.48 -10.30
C LEU A 190 -3.75 -17.56 -11.19
N ASP A 191 -4.44 -17.99 -12.25
CA ASP A 191 -3.91 -18.99 -13.18
C ASP A 191 -2.69 -18.45 -13.94
N GLY A 192 -2.73 -17.19 -14.36
CA GLY A 192 -1.59 -16.50 -14.96
C GLY A 192 -0.41 -16.37 -14.00
N VAL A 193 -0.66 -16.00 -12.74
CA VAL A 193 0.38 -15.93 -11.68
C VAL A 193 1.04 -17.30 -11.50
N ARG A 194 0.25 -18.37 -11.41
CA ARG A 194 0.77 -19.74 -11.24
C ARG A 194 1.52 -20.25 -12.48
N ALA A 195 1.08 -19.87 -13.68
CA ALA A 195 1.73 -20.27 -14.93
C ALA A 195 3.17 -19.75 -15.04
N VAL A 196 3.45 -18.54 -14.52
CA VAL A 196 4.80 -17.93 -14.57
C VAL A 196 5.56 -18.04 -13.24
N GLY A 197 4.86 -18.34 -12.14
CA GLY A 197 5.35 -18.34 -10.77
C GLY A 197 5.24 -16.97 -10.11
N ALA A 198 4.85 -16.95 -8.83
CA ALA A 198 4.49 -15.76 -8.05
C ALA A 198 5.58 -14.67 -8.06
N GLY A 199 6.83 -15.02 -7.78
CA GLY A 199 7.95 -14.09 -7.84
C GLY A 199 8.22 -13.53 -9.24
N THR A 200 7.92 -14.29 -10.33
CA THR A 200 8.05 -13.77 -11.69
C THR A 200 6.91 -12.82 -12.03
N ALA A 201 5.68 -13.14 -11.63
CA ALA A 201 4.53 -12.25 -11.79
C ALA A 201 4.76 -10.92 -11.08
N ALA A 202 5.27 -10.96 -9.85
CA ALA A 202 5.64 -9.77 -9.07
C ALA A 202 6.72 -8.93 -9.79
N ARG A 203 7.79 -9.54 -10.29
CA ARG A 203 8.83 -8.82 -11.06
C ARG A 203 8.27 -8.13 -12.29
N GLN A 204 7.38 -8.78 -13.05
CA GLN A 204 6.75 -8.19 -14.22
C GLN A 204 5.88 -6.99 -13.87
N ALA A 205 5.12 -7.07 -12.77
CA ALA A 205 4.32 -5.97 -12.26
C ALA A 205 5.22 -4.80 -11.80
N VAL A 206 6.24 -5.08 -10.98
CA VAL A 206 7.19 -4.08 -10.46
C VAL A 206 7.93 -3.39 -11.61
N GLU A 207 8.45 -4.13 -12.61
CA GLU A 207 9.10 -3.52 -13.78
C GLU A 207 8.22 -2.49 -14.50
N ARG A 208 6.91 -2.71 -14.49
CA ARG A 208 5.95 -1.76 -15.05
C ARG A 208 5.79 -0.53 -14.16
N LEU A 209 5.64 -0.75 -12.87
CA LEU A 209 5.38 0.28 -11.87
C LEU A 209 6.59 1.16 -11.57
N THR A 210 7.80 0.64 -11.69
CA THR A 210 9.04 1.42 -11.54
C THR A 210 9.22 2.50 -12.62
N ARG A 211 8.46 2.44 -13.71
CA ARG A 211 8.42 3.50 -14.74
C ARG A 211 7.60 4.72 -14.29
N VAL A 212 6.81 4.59 -13.24
CA VAL A 212 5.99 5.68 -12.69
C VAL A 212 6.87 6.61 -11.85
N PRO A 213 6.90 7.92 -12.10
CA PRO A 213 7.88 8.82 -11.48
C PRO A 213 7.92 8.80 -9.94
N GLY A 214 6.76 8.69 -9.29
CA GLY A 214 6.63 8.74 -7.83
C GLY A 214 6.82 7.39 -7.13
N GLY A 215 7.10 6.30 -7.88
CA GLY A 215 7.05 4.95 -7.32
C GLY A 215 5.62 4.41 -7.22
N TYR A 216 5.41 3.40 -6.39
CA TYR A 216 4.12 2.72 -6.30
C TYR A 216 3.75 2.34 -4.86
N TRP A 217 2.45 2.27 -4.62
CA TRP A 217 1.85 1.74 -3.40
C TRP A 217 1.57 0.25 -3.57
N VAL A 218 1.67 -0.52 -2.50
CA VAL A 218 1.25 -1.92 -2.45
C VAL A 218 -0.04 -1.99 -1.64
N HIS A 219 -1.10 -2.47 -2.24
CA HIS A 219 -2.35 -2.84 -1.58
C HIS A 219 -2.39 -4.35 -1.43
N LEU A 220 -2.63 -4.82 -0.23
CA LEU A 220 -2.81 -6.23 0.09
C LEU A 220 -4.19 -6.44 0.71
N ASP A 221 -5.12 -6.94 -0.10
CA ASP A 221 -6.25 -7.67 0.43
C ASP A 221 -5.82 -9.11 0.74
N VAL A 222 -6.03 -9.53 1.99
CA VAL A 222 -5.56 -10.86 2.41
C VAL A 222 -6.41 -12.00 1.83
N ASP A 223 -7.55 -11.72 1.22
CA ASP A 223 -8.36 -12.73 0.53
C ASP A 223 -7.75 -13.18 -0.82
N VAL A 224 -6.65 -12.53 -1.26
CA VAL A 224 -5.79 -13.07 -2.32
C VAL A 224 -5.26 -14.47 -1.97
N LEU A 225 -5.16 -14.78 -0.69
CA LEU A 225 -4.77 -16.09 -0.17
C LEU A 225 -5.89 -17.13 -0.37
N ASP A 226 -5.49 -18.40 -0.43
CA ASP A 226 -6.44 -19.52 -0.46
C ASP A 226 -7.30 -19.54 0.81
N ASP A 227 -8.62 -19.65 0.65
CA ASP A 227 -9.57 -19.67 1.76
C ASP A 227 -9.38 -20.86 2.72
N ALA A 228 -8.65 -21.88 2.31
CA ALA A 228 -8.27 -22.99 3.17
C ALA A 228 -7.23 -22.59 4.24
N ILE A 229 -6.41 -21.58 3.96
CA ILE A 229 -5.36 -21.08 4.87
C ILE A 229 -5.68 -19.68 5.41
N MET A 230 -6.57 -18.92 4.75
CA MET A 230 -7.09 -17.62 5.16
C MET A 230 -8.63 -17.65 5.22
N PRO A 231 -9.24 -18.51 6.07
CA PRO A 231 -10.70 -18.54 6.23
C PRO A 231 -11.24 -17.31 6.98
N ALA A 232 -10.37 -16.45 7.51
CA ALA A 232 -10.70 -15.29 8.33
C ALA A 232 -10.92 -14.03 7.48
N VAL A 233 -11.75 -14.15 6.44
CA VAL A 233 -12.21 -13.09 5.54
C VAL A 233 -13.70 -13.18 5.33
N ASP A 234 -14.37 -12.08 4.98
CA ASP A 234 -15.81 -12.03 4.86
C ASP A 234 -16.31 -12.65 3.53
N TYR A 235 -15.60 -12.42 2.44
CA TYR A 235 -15.91 -12.96 1.10
C TYR A 235 -14.88 -14.02 0.71
N ARG A 236 -15.21 -15.27 1.03
CA ARG A 236 -14.30 -16.40 0.81
C ARG A 236 -14.42 -16.94 -0.60
N GLN A 237 -13.28 -17.08 -1.29
CA GLN A 237 -13.20 -17.74 -2.58
C GLN A 237 -12.23 -18.93 -2.52
N PRO A 238 -12.60 -20.11 -3.05
CA PRO A 238 -11.70 -21.26 -3.14
C PRO A 238 -10.49 -20.98 -4.03
N GLY A 239 -9.38 -21.59 -3.71
CA GLY A 239 -8.09 -21.30 -4.34
C GLY A 239 -7.54 -19.97 -3.81
N GLY A 240 -6.44 -19.53 -4.37
CA GLY A 240 -5.74 -18.34 -3.93
C GLY A 240 -4.25 -18.62 -3.78
N LEU A 241 -3.47 -17.60 -3.43
CA LEU A 241 -2.05 -17.78 -3.19
C LEU A 241 -1.82 -18.59 -1.90
N THR A 242 -0.76 -19.37 -1.89
CA THR A 242 -0.21 -19.93 -0.65
C THR A 242 0.57 -18.86 0.11
N TRP A 243 0.88 -19.10 1.40
CA TRP A 243 1.76 -18.22 2.17
C TRP A 243 3.09 -17.96 1.46
N LEU A 244 3.74 -19.01 0.92
CA LEU A 244 5.02 -18.88 0.21
C LEU A 244 4.89 -18.07 -1.08
N GLU A 245 3.81 -18.24 -1.85
CA GLU A 245 3.58 -17.42 -3.03
C GLU A 245 3.36 -15.94 -2.69
N LEU A 246 2.64 -15.64 -1.60
CA LEU A 246 2.47 -14.27 -1.13
C LEU A 246 3.80 -13.68 -0.60
N GLU A 247 4.59 -14.46 0.13
CA GLU A 247 5.94 -14.05 0.58
C GLU A 247 6.85 -13.71 -0.60
N ASP A 248 6.84 -14.53 -1.67
CA ASP A 248 7.59 -14.26 -2.89
C ASP A 248 7.16 -12.94 -3.56
N VAL A 249 5.83 -12.70 -3.61
CA VAL A 249 5.30 -11.45 -4.18
C VAL A 249 5.69 -10.25 -3.34
N LEU A 250 5.45 -10.30 -2.02
CA LEU A 250 5.74 -9.18 -1.12
C LEU A 250 7.23 -8.88 -1.04
N SER A 251 8.07 -9.92 -0.92
CA SER A 251 9.52 -9.75 -0.89
C SER A 251 10.04 -9.09 -2.17
N THR A 252 9.55 -9.52 -3.34
CA THR A 252 9.92 -8.91 -4.62
C THR A 252 9.44 -7.45 -4.72
N ALA A 253 8.18 -7.19 -4.31
CA ALA A 253 7.60 -5.86 -4.45
C ALA A 253 8.15 -4.86 -3.43
N LEU A 254 8.45 -5.30 -2.21
CA LEU A 254 8.89 -4.41 -1.14
C LEU A 254 10.41 -4.22 -1.10
N ALA A 255 11.22 -5.11 -1.69
CA ALA A 255 12.65 -4.90 -1.88
C ALA A 255 12.95 -3.70 -2.78
N ASP A 256 12.13 -3.45 -3.81
CA ASP A 256 12.33 -2.33 -4.71
C ASP A 256 12.15 -0.98 -3.97
N GLU A 257 13.13 -0.09 -4.08
CA GLU A 257 13.15 1.22 -3.42
C GLU A 257 12.00 2.15 -3.87
N ARG A 258 11.38 1.85 -5.03
CA ARG A 258 10.23 2.58 -5.58
C ARG A 258 8.92 2.22 -4.91
N ALA A 259 8.86 1.16 -4.07
CA ALA A 259 7.74 0.93 -3.17
C ALA A 259 7.71 2.04 -2.11
N VAL A 260 6.60 2.79 -2.04
CA VAL A 260 6.48 3.97 -1.17
C VAL A 260 5.59 3.74 0.05
N GLY A 261 4.85 2.66 0.10
CA GLY A 261 3.99 2.27 1.23
C GLY A 261 3.24 0.97 0.95
N LEU A 262 2.63 0.45 2.00
CA LEU A 262 1.83 -0.78 2.01
C LEU A 262 0.57 -0.56 2.83
N ASP A 263 -0.56 -1.10 2.41
CA ASP A 263 -1.70 -1.34 3.28
C ASP A 263 -2.12 -2.81 3.27
N VAL A 264 -2.74 -3.23 4.38
CA VAL A 264 -3.24 -4.60 4.61
C VAL A 264 -4.70 -4.51 5.06
N THR A 265 -5.59 -5.25 4.39
CA THR A 265 -7.05 -5.16 4.58
C THR A 265 -7.72 -6.53 4.71
N ILE A 266 -9.00 -6.52 5.11
CA ILE A 266 -9.97 -7.63 5.09
C ILE A 266 -9.75 -8.74 6.11
N PHE A 267 -8.59 -8.87 6.74
CA PHE A 267 -8.44 -9.87 7.80
C PHE A 267 -9.45 -9.61 8.94
N ASN A 268 -10.29 -10.59 9.23
CA ASN A 268 -11.29 -10.56 10.28
C ASN A 268 -10.87 -11.44 11.49
N PRO A 269 -10.27 -10.86 12.53
CA PRO A 269 -9.78 -11.61 13.68
C PRO A 269 -10.86 -12.37 14.46
N ARG A 270 -12.14 -11.97 14.33
CA ARG A 270 -13.24 -12.69 14.99
C ARG A 270 -13.45 -14.09 14.40
N LEU A 271 -12.93 -14.34 13.21
CA LEU A 271 -12.93 -15.64 12.53
C LEU A 271 -11.61 -16.44 12.78
N ASP A 272 -10.69 -15.89 13.57
CA ASP A 272 -9.40 -16.50 13.96
C ASP A 272 -9.31 -16.65 15.49
N PRO A 273 -10.08 -17.56 16.12
CA PRO A 273 -10.23 -17.61 17.57
C PRO A 273 -8.96 -18.01 18.32
N ASP A 274 -8.01 -18.68 17.69
CA ASP A 274 -6.74 -19.11 18.29
C ASP A 274 -5.55 -18.22 17.90
N GLY A 275 -5.75 -17.22 17.02
CA GLY A 275 -4.72 -16.27 16.57
C GLY A 275 -3.68 -16.87 15.61
N SER A 276 -3.90 -18.09 15.12
CA SER A 276 -2.94 -18.77 14.25
C SER A 276 -2.82 -18.11 12.88
N ILE A 277 -3.92 -17.58 12.35
CA ILE A 277 -3.95 -16.87 11.06
C ILE A 277 -3.26 -15.52 11.21
N ALA A 278 -3.54 -14.78 12.28
CA ALA A 278 -2.86 -13.51 12.59
C ALA A 278 -1.33 -13.72 12.71
N ALA A 279 -0.89 -14.82 13.34
CA ALA A 279 0.53 -15.16 13.44
C ALA A 279 1.14 -15.45 12.06
N GLY A 280 0.46 -16.25 11.21
CA GLY A 280 0.90 -16.54 9.84
C GLY A 280 1.00 -15.29 8.98
N LEU A 281 -0.02 -14.41 9.03
CA LEU A 281 -0.01 -13.14 8.31
C LEU A 281 1.11 -12.20 8.78
N THR A 282 1.32 -12.14 10.10
CA THR A 282 2.42 -11.34 10.68
C THR A 282 3.78 -11.83 10.22
N GLU A 283 3.99 -13.16 10.13
CA GLU A 283 5.25 -13.73 9.65
C GLU A 283 5.47 -13.45 8.16
N CYS A 284 4.43 -13.60 7.33
CA CYS A 284 4.47 -13.24 5.91
C CYS A 284 4.84 -11.75 5.70
N LEU A 285 4.19 -10.86 6.45
CA LEU A 285 4.51 -9.42 6.42
C LEU A 285 5.94 -9.14 6.90
N ARG A 286 6.43 -9.86 7.90
CA ARG A 286 7.81 -9.75 8.40
C ARG A 286 8.81 -10.08 7.29
N HIS A 287 8.62 -11.19 6.56
CA HIS A 287 9.48 -11.57 5.44
C HIS A 287 9.49 -10.49 4.35
N GLY A 288 8.31 -10.06 3.89
CA GLY A 288 8.20 -9.02 2.86
C GLY A 288 8.85 -7.69 3.25
N LEU A 289 8.62 -7.25 4.50
CA LEU A 289 9.16 -5.97 5.00
C LEU A 289 10.67 -6.06 5.32
N SER A 290 11.18 -7.25 5.68
CA SER A 290 12.62 -7.44 5.91
C SER A 290 13.43 -7.43 4.61
N ALA A 291 12.88 -7.91 3.50
CA ALA A 291 13.53 -7.85 2.19
C ALA A 291 13.91 -6.42 1.78
N ARG A 292 13.14 -5.43 2.24
CA ARG A 292 13.43 -4.00 2.06
C ARG A 292 14.70 -3.54 2.80
N ALA A 293 15.16 -4.29 3.82
CA ALA A 293 16.33 -3.97 4.60
C ALA A 293 17.64 -4.43 3.95
N ASP A 294 17.61 -5.59 3.31
CA ASP A 294 18.81 -6.29 2.84
C ASP A 294 19.41 -5.60 1.61
N ASP A 295 18.60 -5.05 0.71
CA ASP A 295 19.09 -4.34 -0.49
C ASP A 295 19.82 -3.01 -0.21
N GLN A 296 19.76 -2.47 1.02
CA GLN A 296 20.47 -1.24 1.40
C GLN A 296 21.85 -1.48 2.02
N GLU A 297 22.22 -2.71 2.37
CA GLU A 297 23.56 -3.04 2.89
C GLU A 297 24.59 -3.30 1.79
N ASP A 298 24.15 -3.56 0.56
CA ASP A 298 25.03 -3.86 -0.59
C ASP A 298 25.50 -2.64 -1.40
N ASP A 299 25.24 -1.39 -0.97
CA ASP A 299 25.87 -0.23 -1.61
C ASP A 299 27.34 -0.11 -1.15
N PRO A 300 28.32 -0.48 -1.98
CA PRO A 300 29.73 -0.41 -1.57
C PRO A 300 30.06 1.04 -1.30
N GLN A 301 30.45 1.35 -0.07
CA GLN A 301 30.99 2.66 0.28
C GLN A 301 32.04 3.05 -0.78
N PRO A 302 31.97 4.25 -1.37
CA PRO A 302 32.98 4.69 -2.31
C PRO A 302 34.37 4.62 -1.60
N PRO A 303 35.42 4.11 -2.29
CA PRO A 303 36.70 3.94 -1.68
C PRO A 303 37.15 5.27 -1.07
N GLY A 304 37.42 5.26 0.23
CA GLY A 304 37.79 6.44 0.99
C GLY A 304 38.94 7.14 0.31
N PHE A 305 38.76 8.40 -0.05
CA PHE A 305 39.84 9.29 -0.46
C PHE A 305 40.81 9.36 0.69
N SER A 306 41.91 8.60 0.58
CA SER A 306 43.10 8.75 1.42
C SER A 306 43.59 10.18 1.26
N ALA A 307 43.44 10.97 2.31
CA ALA A 307 43.92 12.35 2.36
C ALA A 307 45.44 12.32 2.09
N CYS A 308 45.85 12.73 0.90
CA CYS A 308 47.24 13.09 0.62
C CYS A 308 47.63 14.22 1.57
N ARG A 309 48.50 13.90 2.52
CA ARG A 309 49.19 14.89 3.34
C ARG A 309 49.98 15.83 2.43
N ALA A 310 49.58 17.09 2.33
CA ALA A 310 50.34 18.14 1.72
C ALA A 310 51.64 18.38 2.53
N PRO A 311 52.79 18.57 1.87
CA PRO A 311 54.07 18.88 2.57
C PRO A 311 54.00 20.28 3.18
N SER A 312 54.45 20.37 4.44
CA SER A 312 54.56 21.62 5.20
C SER A 312 55.54 22.59 4.53
N VAL A 313 55.07 23.70 4.00
CA VAL A 313 55.86 24.81 3.52
C VAL A 313 56.15 25.74 4.70
N ARG A 314 57.45 25.88 5.07
CA ARG A 314 57.91 26.85 6.06
C ARG A 314 57.78 28.29 5.49
N PRO A 315 57.33 29.27 6.31
CA PRO A 315 57.22 30.65 5.86
C PRO A 315 58.62 31.28 5.70
N ARG A 316 58.91 31.82 4.54
CA ARG A 316 60.06 32.71 4.32
C ARG A 316 59.74 34.09 4.90
N ARG A 317 60.70 34.62 5.73
CA ARG A 317 60.70 35.96 6.29
C ARG A 317 60.79 37.00 5.17
N SER A 318 59.90 37.96 5.14
CA SER A 318 59.97 39.19 4.32
C SER A 318 60.84 40.25 5.01
N PRO A 319 61.66 41.00 4.25
CA PRO A 319 62.41 42.14 4.84
C PRO A 319 61.54 43.39 4.95
N CYS A 320 61.72 44.07 6.05
CA CYS A 320 61.22 45.42 6.30
C CYS A 320 61.74 46.41 5.28
N TRP A 321 60.86 47.24 4.72
CA TRP A 321 61.20 48.51 4.13
C TRP A 321 60.54 49.64 4.88
N THR A 322 61.37 50.56 5.37
CA THR A 322 61.07 51.78 6.11
C THR A 322 60.44 52.82 5.20
N ALA A 323 59.47 53.50 5.71
CA ALA A 323 58.85 54.69 5.09
C ALA A 323 59.78 55.92 5.24
N GLY A 324 59.88 56.75 4.19
CA GLY A 324 60.41 58.10 4.18
C GLY A 324 59.38 59.08 3.67
N PRO A 325 59.37 60.36 4.05
CA PRO A 325 58.19 61.19 4.04
C PRO A 325 58.06 62.14 2.84
N ALA A 326 56.83 62.49 2.58
CA ALA A 326 56.23 63.75 2.11
C ALA A 326 56.93 64.59 1.01
N ARG A 327 56.17 64.86 0.00
CA ARG A 327 55.66 66.21 -0.36
C ARG A 327 54.38 66.14 -1.17
#